data_e07bc27a873b045bd0efc9b558248bf7
#
_entry.id   e07bc27a873b045bd0efc9b558248bf7
#
_cell.length_a   1.000
_cell.length_b   1.000
_cell.length_c   1.000
_cell.angle_alpha   90.00
_cell.angle_beta   90.00
_cell.angle_gamma   90.00
#
_symmetry.space_group_name_H-M   'P 1'
#
loop_
_entity.id
_entity.type
_entity.pdbx_description
1 polymer ?
#
loop_
_entity_poly.entity_id
_entity_poly.type
_entity_poly.pdbx_seq_one_letter_code
_entity_poly.pdbx_strand_id
1 'polypeptide(L)'
;MKLFSKIIGALVVAGFILPGASSNLPAAEYPNKTITYVVPFGAGGGTDRWARVLAGSAIDHFGQAFHVRNMPGASAVVGWKKMLARPADGYTLIQGSPTPILSLLLEKKPPIKPSQIKIVAYLSSFRAILTAKNGKKWSDWKGLAAYAKANPGKLTVGGSNSLLTGVAYLMKQAGLKITYVPYPSTGKAVADFLGGHINLLSATASTIKGLVPEKGTVVVNTSDLPLSKKIAKKLGKPPTAADLGYNGISFPRWVGVHPDTPDAIADAISVKLGKLLKAKSVKKMLKKMGEEVIYVPRKKAQAKYNQMVKDMESAVKLLK
;
A
#
# COMPACT_ATOMS: atom_id res chain seq x y z
N MET A 1 -74.15 16.99 47.90
CA MET A 1 -73.32 16.51 49.03
C MET A 1 -72.06 15.84 48.52
N LYS A 2 -70.91 16.45 48.85
CA LYS A 2 -69.52 15.97 48.72
C LYS A 2 -68.88 15.74 47.36
N LEU A 3 -68.11 16.77 46.99
CA LEU A 3 -66.90 16.76 46.14
C LEU A 3 -65.97 15.58 46.39
N PHE A 4 -65.37 15.03 45.31
CA PHE A 4 -64.02 14.46 45.36
C PHE A 4 -63.27 14.86 44.07
N SER A 5 -62.31 15.76 44.27
CA SER A 5 -61.31 16.23 43.33
C SER A 5 -60.34 15.09 43.00
N LYS A 6 -60.09 14.79 41.74
CA LYS A 6 -59.00 13.92 41.30
C LYS A 6 -57.90 14.81 40.69
N ILE A 7 -56.79 14.93 41.42
CA ILE A 7 -55.54 15.53 40.93
C ILE A 7 -54.81 14.42 40.14
N ILE A 8 -54.66 14.58 38.86
CA ILE A 8 -53.79 13.75 38.04
C ILE A 8 -52.43 14.47 37.94
N GLY A 9 -51.45 13.94 38.71
CA GLY A 9 -50.06 14.39 38.61
C GLY A 9 -49.41 13.86 37.32
N ALA A 10 -49.03 14.77 36.43
CA ALA A 10 -48.24 14.45 35.25
C ALA A 10 -46.76 14.25 35.66
N LEU A 11 -46.27 13.00 35.62
CA LEU A 11 -44.86 12.69 35.77
C LEU A 11 -44.14 13.01 34.44
N VAL A 12 -43.42 14.13 34.41
CA VAL A 12 -42.50 14.47 33.31
C VAL A 12 -41.23 13.68 33.55
N VAL A 13 -41.06 12.57 32.80
CA VAL A 13 -39.80 11.87 32.73
C VAL A 13 -38.87 12.67 31.82
N ALA A 14 -38.01 13.48 32.40
CA ALA A 14 -36.92 14.13 31.71
C ALA A 14 -35.89 13.07 31.34
N GLY A 15 -35.93 12.58 30.10
CA GLY A 15 -34.91 11.70 29.54
C GLY A 15 -33.59 12.46 29.45
N PHE A 16 -32.68 12.22 30.37
CA PHE A 16 -31.27 12.61 30.24
C PHE A 16 -30.67 11.81 29.08
N ILE A 17 -30.58 12.45 27.89
CA ILE A 17 -29.70 11.99 26.83
C ILE A 17 -28.27 12.28 27.27
N LEU A 18 -27.61 11.28 27.87
CA LEU A 18 -26.17 11.37 28.10
C LEU A 18 -25.49 11.45 26.73
N PRO A 19 -24.75 12.53 26.40
CA PRO A 19 -23.91 12.52 25.21
C PRO A 19 -22.92 11.40 25.39
N GLY A 20 -22.84 10.51 24.35
CA GLY A 20 -21.92 9.38 24.32
C GLY A 20 -20.51 9.86 24.65
N ALA A 21 -20.02 9.48 25.81
CA ALA A 21 -18.66 9.74 26.22
C ALA A 21 -17.73 9.02 25.25
N SER A 22 -17.20 9.76 24.28
CA SER A 22 -16.03 9.34 23.54
C SER A 22 -14.94 9.10 24.58
N SER A 23 -14.62 7.86 24.88
CA SER A 23 -13.55 7.50 25.79
C SER A 23 -12.22 7.97 25.21
N ASN A 24 -11.87 9.22 25.48
CA ASN A 24 -10.54 9.76 25.23
C ASN A 24 -9.58 9.09 26.20
N LEU A 25 -9.10 7.88 25.86
CA LEU A 25 -7.98 7.29 26.59
C LEU A 25 -6.81 8.25 26.52
N PRO A 26 -6.17 8.59 27.66
CA PRO A 26 -4.94 9.36 27.65
C PRO A 26 -3.91 8.65 26.77
N ALA A 27 -3.21 9.37 25.93
CA ALA A 27 -2.18 8.80 25.04
C ALA A 27 -1.09 8.03 25.82
N ALA A 28 -0.95 8.27 27.12
CA ALA A 28 -0.05 7.54 28.01
C ALA A 28 -0.47 6.07 28.25
N GLU A 29 -1.76 5.74 28.13
CA GLU A 29 -2.26 4.36 28.32
C GLU A 29 -2.46 3.60 27.01
N TYR A 30 -2.24 4.25 25.87
CA TYR A 30 -2.38 3.63 24.56
C TYR A 30 -1.10 2.89 24.14
N PRO A 31 -1.21 1.64 23.62
CA PRO A 31 -2.39 0.77 23.60
C PRO A 31 -2.47 -0.13 24.85
N ASN A 32 -3.68 -0.42 25.30
CA ASN A 32 -3.95 -1.34 26.44
C ASN A 32 -4.67 -2.63 26.01
N LYS A 33 -4.95 -2.81 24.72
CA LYS A 33 -5.56 -4.01 24.12
C LYS A 33 -4.94 -4.30 22.74
N THR A 34 -5.18 -5.51 22.25
CA THR A 34 -4.74 -5.95 20.90
C THR A 34 -5.20 -5.00 19.81
N ILE A 35 -4.29 -4.70 18.87
CA ILE A 35 -4.53 -3.82 17.73
C ILE A 35 -4.87 -4.67 16.49
N THR A 36 -5.97 -4.37 15.82
CA THR A 36 -6.27 -4.95 14.50
C THR A 36 -5.41 -4.27 13.44
N TYR A 37 -4.61 -5.08 12.72
CA TYR A 37 -3.76 -4.59 11.64
C TYR A 37 -4.33 -5.08 10.30
N VAL A 38 -5.05 -4.20 9.62
CA VAL A 38 -5.72 -4.50 8.34
C VAL A 38 -4.72 -4.51 7.20
N VAL A 39 -4.70 -5.62 6.46
CA VAL A 39 -3.98 -5.77 5.19
C VAL A 39 -5.04 -5.83 4.08
N PRO A 40 -5.21 -4.77 3.25
CA PRO A 40 -6.27 -4.73 2.24
C PRO A 40 -5.93 -5.51 0.97
N PHE A 41 -5.13 -6.57 1.12
CA PHE A 41 -4.69 -7.48 0.06
C PHE A 41 -4.72 -8.93 0.52
N GLY A 42 -4.63 -9.86 -0.43
CA GLY A 42 -4.59 -11.31 -0.13
C GLY A 42 -3.36 -11.71 0.69
N ALA A 43 -3.53 -12.80 1.45
CA ALA A 43 -2.45 -13.40 2.24
C ALA A 43 -1.28 -13.87 1.36
N GLY A 44 -0.06 -13.92 1.92
CA GLY A 44 1.16 -14.34 1.24
C GLY A 44 1.78 -13.30 0.30
N GLY A 45 1.08 -12.20 0.00
CA GLY A 45 1.60 -11.09 -0.80
C GLY A 45 2.65 -10.25 -0.06
N GLY A 46 3.33 -9.35 -0.77
CA GLY A 46 4.37 -8.50 -0.17
C GLY A 46 3.87 -7.66 1.01
N THR A 47 2.66 -7.12 0.91
CA THR A 47 2.04 -6.32 1.98
C THR A 47 1.71 -7.16 3.22
N ASP A 48 1.18 -8.36 3.02
CA ASP A 48 0.89 -9.30 4.10
C ASP A 48 2.16 -9.75 4.83
N ARG A 49 3.21 -10.10 4.09
CA ARG A 49 4.51 -10.45 4.68
C ARG A 49 5.10 -9.31 5.52
N TRP A 50 4.99 -8.06 5.06
CA TRP A 50 5.38 -6.88 5.83
C TRP A 50 4.59 -6.80 7.14
N ALA A 51 3.26 -6.90 7.08
CA ALA A 51 2.40 -6.84 8.26
C ALA A 51 2.77 -7.91 9.29
N ARG A 52 3.04 -9.15 8.84
CA ARG A 52 3.44 -10.25 9.74
C ARG A 52 4.82 -10.06 10.35
N VAL A 53 5.76 -9.45 9.63
CA VAL A 53 7.07 -9.07 10.21
C VAL A 53 6.88 -8.03 11.31
N LEU A 54 6.04 -7.02 11.10
CA LEU A 54 5.73 -6.03 12.13
C LEU A 54 5.00 -6.67 13.32
N ALA A 55 4.01 -7.53 13.05
CA ALA A 55 3.23 -8.23 14.08
C ALA A 55 4.13 -9.12 14.98
N GLY A 56 5.13 -9.78 14.42
CA GLY A 56 6.07 -10.62 15.15
C GLY A 56 6.94 -9.89 16.17
N SER A 57 6.98 -8.55 16.13
CA SER A 57 7.71 -7.71 17.09
C SER A 57 6.82 -6.64 17.73
N ALA A 58 5.49 -6.75 17.56
CA ALA A 58 4.57 -5.72 18.03
C ALA A 58 4.54 -5.63 19.56
N ILE A 59 4.51 -6.78 20.25
CA ILE A 59 4.46 -6.83 21.72
C ILE A 59 5.62 -6.07 22.33
N ASP A 60 6.85 -6.26 21.83
CA ASP A 60 8.06 -5.63 22.36
C ASP A 60 8.08 -4.11 22.22
N HIS A 61 7.33 -3.56 21.26
CA HIS A 61 7.40 -2.14 20.91
C HIS A 61 6.10 -1.37 21.15
N PHE A 62 4.97 -2.07 21.10
CA PHE A 62 3.64 -1.51 21.38
C PHE A 62 3.13 -1.88 22.75
N GLY A 63 3.65 -2.96 23.37
CA GLY A 63 3.09 -3.56 24.57
C GLY A 63 1.85 -4.44 24.28
N GLN A 64 1.43 -4.51 23.02
CA GLN A 64 0.24 -5.23 22.59
C GLN A 64 0.47 -5.94 21.26
N ALA A 65 -0.23 -7.07 21.05
CA ALA A 65 -0.15 -7.83 19.82
C ALA A 65 -0.83 -7.10 18.65
N PHE A 66 -0.34 -7.35 17.42
CA PHE A 66 -1.05 -7.02 16.20
C PHE A 66 -1.80 -8.24 15.66
N HIS A 67 -3.12 -8.15 15.59
CA HIS A 67 -3.95 -9.15 14.91
C HIS A 67 -4.05 -8.77 13.43
N VAL A 68 -3.26 -9.45 12.58
CA VAL A 68 -3.23 -9.21 11.13
C VAL A 68 -4.48 -9.80 10.48
N ARG A 69 -5.27 -8.96 9.79
CA ARG A 69 -6.47 -9.37 9.06
C ARG A 69 -6.38 -8.97 7.59
N ASN A 70 -6.40 -9.97 6.71
CA ASN A 70 -6.46 -9.73 5.27
C ASN A 70 -7.91 -9.42 4.85
N MET A 71 -8.12 -8.28 4.21
CA MET A 71 -9.42 -7.79 3.73
C MET A 71 -9.32 -7.32 2.28
N PRO A 72 -9.10 -8.24 1.31
CA PRO A 72 -8.93 -7.89 -0.09
C PRO A 72 -10.27 -7.49 -0.74
N GLY A 73 -10.19 -6.86 -1.90
CA GLY A 73 -11.31 -6.55 -2.77
C GLY A 73 -11.29 -5.11 -3.30
N ALA A 74 -11.83 -4.92 -4.51
CA ALA A 74 -11.93 -3.63 -5.20
C ALA A 74 -10.63 -2.82 -5.13
N SER A 75 -9.50 -3.40 -5.53
CA SER A 75 -8.17 -2.75 -5.48
C SER A 75 -7.83 -2.18 -4.09
N ALA A 76 -8.15 -2.91 -3.01
CA ALA A 76 -7.94 -2.55 -1.60
C ALA A 76 -9.01 -1.62 -0.98
N VAL A 77 -9.97 -1.13 -1.75
CA VAL A 77 -11.04 -0.22 -1.25
C VAL A 77 -11.92 -0.91 -0.21
N VAL A 78 -12.17 -2.22 -0.32
CA VAL A 78 -12.96 -2.98 0.67
C VAL A 78 -12.32 -2.92 2.06
N GLY A 79 -11.03 -3.19 2.18
CA GLY A 79 -10.31 -3.11 3.45
C GLY A 79 -10.32 -1.70 4.03
N TRP A 80 -10.22 -0.69 3.17
CA TRP A 80 -10.27 0.71 3.57
C TRP A 80 -11.65 1.08 4.14
N LYS A 81 -12.75 0.75 3.44
CA LYS A 81 -14.12 0.95 3.96
C LYS A 81 -14.36 0.24 5.29
N LYS A 82 -13.85 -0.99 5.45
CA LYS A 82 -13.97 -1.73 6.71
C LYS A 82 -13.18 -1.09 7.86
N MET A 83 -12.04 -0.47 7.57
CA MET A 83 -11.29 0.31 8.57
C MET A 83 -12.07 1.58 8.97
N LEU A 84 -12.62 2.32 8.01
CA LEU A 84 -13.42 3.52 8.26
C LEU A 84 -14.72 3.27 9.04
N ALA A 85 -15.24 2.05 8.99
CA ALA A 85 -16.41 1.66 9.80
C ALA A 85 -16.06 1.26 11.25
N ARG A 86 -14.79 1.39 11.66
CA ARG A 86 -14.34 1.10 13.02
C ARG A 86 -14.24 2.39 13.84
N PRO A 87 -14.27 2.27 15.18
CA PRO A 87 -14.06 3.43 16.06
C PRO A 87 -12.74 4.15 15.75
N ALA A 88 -12.75 5.47 15.91
CA ALA A 88 -11.56 6.32 15.72
C ALA A 88 -10.61 6.29 16.94
N ASP A 89 -10.47 5.14 17.59
CA ASP A 89 -9.74 4.94 18.85
C ASP A 89 -8.27 4.52 18.66
N GLY A 90 -7.82 4.41 17.41
CA GLY A 90 -6.45 3.97 17.06
C GLY A 90 -6.21 2.45 17.12
N TYR A 91 -7.20 1.63 17.51
CA TYR A 91 -7.05 0.16 17.57
C TYR A 91 -7.30 -0.57 16.25
N THR A 92 -7.58 0.17 15.18
CA THR A 92 -7.61 -0.37 13.83
C THR A 92 -6.62 0.39 12.95
N LEU A 93 -5.50 -0.25 12.65
CA LEU A 93 -4.50 0.25 11.70
C LEU A 93 -4.76 -0.37 10.33
N ILE A 94 -4.41 0.34 9.28
CA ILE A 94 -4.41 -0.21 7.92
C ILE A 94 -3.06 0.01 7.26
N GLN A 95 -2.51 -1.05 6.67
CA GLN A 95 -1.33 -0.91 5.81
C GLN A 95 -1.78 -0.57 4.40
N GLY A 96 -1.29 0.53 3.89
CA GLY A 96 -1.68 1.03 2.58
C GLY A 96 -0.55 1.18 1.58
N SER A 97 -0.97 1.42 0.37
CA SER A 97 -0.16 1.71 -0.81
C SER A 97 -0.97 2.64 -1.74
N PRO A 98 -0.38 3.22 -2.78
CA PRO A 98 -1.11 4.07 -3.73
C PRO A 98 -2.23 3.39 -4.53
N THR A 99 -2.28 2.05 -4.54
CA THR A 99 -3.24 1.28 -5.36
C THR A 99 -4.71 1.71 -5.19
N PRO A 100 -5.27 1.78 -3.95
CA PRO A 100 -6.66 2.19 -3.78
C PRO A 100 -6.89 3.65 -4.20
N ILE A 101 -5.89 4.52 -4.03
CA ILE A 101 -5.99 5.93 -4.41
C ILE A 101 -6.21 6.04 -5.91
N LEU A 102 -5.37 5.37 -6.70
CA LEU A 102 -5.51 5.38 -8.15
C LEU A 102 -6.87 4.82 -8.60
N SER A 103 -7.32 3.72 -8.00
CA SER A 103 -8.63 3.13 -8.28
C SER A 103 -9.76 4.13 -8.01
N LEU A 104 -9.73 4.80 -6.85
CA LEU A 104 -10.72 5.80 -6.48
C LEU A 104 -10.73 7.01 -7.42
N LEU A 105 -9.54 7.47 -7.85
CA LEU A 105 -9.42 8.61 -8.77
C LEU A 105 -9.92 8.33 -10.19
N LEU A 106 -9.97 7.05 -10.58
CA LEU A 106 -10.50 6.62 -11.87
C LEU A 106 -12.03 6.47 -11.86
N GLU A 107 -12.66 6.37 -10.69
CA GLU A 107 -14.10 6.24 -10.57
C GLU A 107 -14.81 7.60 -10.70
N LYS A 108 -15.96 7.64 -11.39
CA LYS A 108 -16.81 8.84 -11.49
C LYS A 108 -17.42 9.25 -10.14
N LYS A 109 -17.78 8.26 -9.31
CA LYS A 109 -18.36 8.44 -7.96
C LYS A 109 -17.63 7.52 -6.98
N PRO A 110 -16.44 7.92 -6.49
CA PRO A 110 -15.67 7.07 -5.59
C PRO A 110 -16.43 6.86 -4.26
N PRO A 111 -16.49 5.62 -3.74
CA PRO A 111 -17.23 5.30 -2.52
C PRO A 111 -16.57 5.85 -1.24
N ILE A 112 -15.31 6.26 -1.32
CA ILE A 112 -14.53 6.93 -0.29
C ILE A 112 -13.56 7.92 -0.97
N LYS A 113 -13.09 8.92 -0.23
CA LYS A 113 -12.09 9.88 -0.72
C LYS A 113 -10.70 9.53 -0.21
N PRO A 114 -9.62 9.76 -0.97
CA PRO A 114 -8.25 9.58 -0.47
C PRO A 114 -7.95 10.36 0.82
N SER A 115 -8.61 11.51 1.04
CA SER A 115 -8.47 12.31 2.26
C SER A 115 -9.08 11.66 3.52
N GLN A 116 -9.92 10.63 3.36
CA GLN A 116 -10.54 9.92 4.48
C GLN A 116 -9.59 8.90 5.14
N ILE A 117 -8.34 9.30 5.35
CA ILE A 117 -7.37 8.51 6.11
C ILE A 117 -6.36 9.45 6.77
N LYS A 118 -6.03 9.17 8.02
CA LYS A 118 -4.93 9.83 8.72
C LYS A 118 -3.69 8.94 8.63
N ILE A 119 -2.65 9.42 7.97
CA ILE A 119 -1.39 8.69 7.81
C ILE A 119 -0.56 8.85 9.09
N VAL A 120 -0.13 7.73 9.68
CA VAL A 120 0.69 7.73 10.90
C VAL A 120 2.17 7.49 10.62
N ALA A 121 2.52 6.80 9.55
CA ALA A 121 3.92 6.64 9.14
C ALA A 121 4.04 6.14 7.69
N TYR A 122 5.14 6.50 7.02
CA TYR A 122 5.66 5.71 5.90
C TYR A 122 6.68 4.69 6.43
N LEU A 123 6.63 3.48 5.86
CA LEU A 123 7.43 2.35 6.30
C LEU A 123 8.54 2.00 5.32
N SER A 124 8.26 2.13 4.03
CA SER A 124 9.17 1.82 2.92
C SER A 124 8.66 2.42 1.62
N SER A 125 9.46 2.28 0.58
CA SER A 125 9.01 2.50 -0.80
C SER A 125 9.31 1.25 -1.61
N PHE A 126 8.36 0.78 -2.41
CA PHE A 126 8.60 -0.29 -3.37
C PHE A 126 8.50 0.24 -4.80
N ARG A 127 9.09 -0.50 -5.72
CA ARG A 127 9.20 -0.15 -7.13
C ARG A 127 8.70 -1.33 -7.96
N ALA A 128 8.07 -1.05 -9.06
CA ALA A 128 7.75 -2.06 -10.05
C ALA A 128 9.01 -2.36 -10.88
N ILE A 129 9.41 -3.62 -10.88
CA ILE A 129 10.54 -4.10 -11.67
C ILE A 129 9.98 -4.91 -12.82
N LEU A 130 10.25 -4.46 -14.03
CA LEU A 130 9.85 -5.17 -15.24
C LEU A 130 10.90 -6.20 -15.60
N THR A 131 10.48 -7.44 -15.77
CA THR A 131 11.36 -8.59 -16.01
C THR A 131 10.86 -9.36 -17.21
N ALA A 132 11.76 -9.77 -18.09
CA ALA A 132 11.53 -10.64 -19.24
C ALA A 132 12.14 -12.02 -19.01
N LYS A 133 11.70 -13.05 -19.75
CA LYS A 133 12.42 -14.32 -19.82
C LYS A 133 13.76 -14.14 -20.52
N ASN A 134 14.76 -14.93 -20.10
CA ASN A 134 16.08 -14.93 -20.71
C ASN A 134 16.02 -15.25 -22.21
N GLY A 135 16.96 -14.70 -22.97
CA GLY A 135 17.12 -14.98 -24.41
C GLY A 135 16.03 -14.42 -25.33
N LYS A 136 15.14 -13.57 -24.82
CA LYS A 136 14.10 -12.91 -25.63
C LYS A 136 14.62 -11.61 -26.23
N LYS A 137 14.14 -11.24 -27.43
CA LYS A 137 14.48 -9.97 -28.11
C LYS A 137 14.13 -8.74 -27.27
N TRP A 138 13.28 -8.87 -26.25
CA TRP A 138 12.82 -7.84 -25.32
C TRP A 138 13.38 -8.02 -23.89
N SER A 139 14.57 -8.65 -23.76
CA SER A 139 15.22 -8.88 -22.45
C SER A 139 15.96 -7.66 -21.91
N ASP A 140 16.07 -6.58 -22.67
CA ASP A 140 16.54 -5.26 -22.24
C ASP A 140 15.58 -4.18 -22.73
N TRP A 141 15.81 -2.92 -22.28
CA TRP A 141 14.94 -1.80 -22.65
C TRP A 141 14.95 -1.49 -24.15
N LYS A 142 16.12 -1.52 -24.78
CA LYS A 142 16.26 -1.22 -26.22
C LYS A 142 15.50 -2.23 -27.08
N GLY A 143 15.69 -3.51 -26.78
CA GLY A 143 15.00 -4.60 -27.46
C GLY A 143 13.49 -4.60 -27.19
N LEU A 144 13.07 -4.31 -25.94
CA LEU A 144 11.65 -4.18 -25.62
C LEU A 144 11.00 -3.03 -26.41
N ALA A 145 11.63 -1.88 -26.42
CA ALA A 145 11.12 -0.70 -27.13
C ALA A 145 11.02 -0.95 -28.64
N ALA A 146 12.06 -1.53 -29.25
CA ALA A 146 12.06 -1.88 -30.67
C ALA A 146 10.96 -2.89 -31.01
N TYR A 147 10.84 -3.96 -30.22
CA TYR A 147 9.83 -4.99 -30.45
C TYR A 147 8.41 -4.46 -30.27
N ALA A 148 8.14 -3.68 -29.20
CA ALA A 148 6.81 -3.14 -28.94
C ALA A 148 6.38 -2.10 -29.98
N LYS A 149 7.30 -1.32 -30.54
CA LYS A 149 7.02 -0.41 -31.67
C LYS A 149 6.65 -1.18 -32.93
N ALA A 150 7.41 -2.23 -33.27
CA ALA A 150 7.15 -3.07 -34.44
C ALA A 150 5.90 -3.97 -34.28
N ASN A 151 5.50 -4.30 -33.05
CA ASN A 151 4.42 -5.21 -32.72
C ASN A 151 3.49 -4.64 -31.64
N PRO A 152 2.74 -3.56 -31.90
CA PRO A 152 1.90 -2.90 -30.91
C PRO A 152 0.91 -3.87 -30.26
N GLY A 153 0.87 -3.93 -28.92
CA GLY A 153 -0.05 -4.76 -28.13
C GLY A 153 0.28 -6.25 -28.07
N LYS A 154 1.30 -6.73 -28.78
CA LYS A 154 1.65 -8.18 -28.77
C LYS A 154 2.39 -8.63 -27.51
N LEU A 155 3.12 -7.74 -26.84
CA LEU A 155 3.74 -8.07 -25.55
C LEU A 155 2.69 -7.98 -24.44
N THR A 156 2.61 -9.03 -23.63
CA THR A 156 1.77 -9.09 -22.43
C THR A 156 2.62 -8.90 -21.19
N VAL A 157 2.15 -8.07 -20.24
CA VAL A 157 2.77 -7.91 -18.93
C VAL A 157 1.78 -8.28 -17.83
N GLY A 158 2.16 -9.18 -16.94
CA GLY A 158 1.36 -9.57 -15.77
C GLY A 158 1.90 -8.99 -14.48
N GLY A 159 0.99 -8.68 -13.56
CA GLY A 159 1.32 -8.16 -12.24
C GLY A 159 0.09 -7.75 -11.45
N SER A 160 0.27 -7.30 -10.21
CA SER A 160 -0.81 -6.66 -9.47
C SER A 160 -1.08 -5.25 -10.02
N ASN A 161 -2.31 -4.75 -9.87
CA ASN A 161 -2.73 -3.46 -10.44
C ASN A 161 -1.75 -2.30 -10.14
N SER A 162 -1.26 -2.19 -8.88
CA SER A 162 -0.30 -1.13 -8.52
C SER A 162 1.00 -1.23 -9.28
N LEU A 163 1.52 -2.45 -9.45
CA LEU A 163 2.78 -2.67 -10.16
C LEU A 163 2.63 -2.47 -11.67
N LEU A 164 1.48 -2.86 -12.22
CA LEU A 164 1.15 -2.59 -13.63
C LEU A 164 1.01 -1.08 -13.91
N THR A 165 0.51 -0.29 -12.95
CA THR A 165 0.43 1.18 -13.11
C THR A 165 1.78 1.82 -13.36
N GLY A 166 2.83 1.40 -12.62
CA GLY A 166 4.19 1.91 -12.84
C GLY A 166 4.71 1.58 -14.24
N VAL A 167 4.41 0.37 -14.73
CA VAL A 167 4.75 -0.03 -16.11
C VAL A 167 3.94 0.77 -17.12
N ALA A 168 2.62 0.89 -16.94
CA ALA A 168 1.75 1.59 -17.86
C ALA A 168 2.14 3.08 -18.00
N TYR A 169 2.50 3.73 -16.89
CA TYR A 169 2.97 5.09 -16.89
C TYR A 169 4.26 5.26 -17.72
N LEU A 170 5.24 4.37 -17.53
CA LEU A 170 6.47 4.36 -18.31
C LEU A 170 6.22 4.09 -19.79
N MET A 171 5.41 3.06 -20.12
CA MET A 171 5.12 2.70 -21.52
C MET A 171 4.40 3.82 -22.25
N LYS A 172 3.49 4.54 -21.59
CA LYS A 172 2.79 5.69 -22.19
C LYS A 172 3.76 6.81 -22.55
N GLN A 173 4.67 7.17 -21.64
CA GLN A 173 5.70 8.20 -21.91
C GLN A 173 6.62 7.79 -23.06
N ALA A 174 6.95 6.51 -23.16
CA ALA A 174 7.80 5.96 -24.22
C ALA A 174 7.05 5.74 -25.55
N GLY A 175 5.73 6.00 -25.62
CA GLY A 175 4.91 5.76 -26.81
C GLY A 175 4.78 4.28 -27.18
N LEU A 176 4.87 3.36 -26.20
CA LEU A 176 4.85 1.93 -26.39
C LEU A 176 3.48 1.33 -26.03
N LYS A 177 2.93 0.49 -26.90
CA LYS A 177 1.69 -0.25 -26.67
C LYS A 177 1.99 -1.69 -26.30
N ILE A 178 1.60 -2.09 -25.07
CA ILE A 178 1.66 -3.47 -24.56
C ILE A 178 0.32 -3.83 -23.92
N THR A 179 0.05 -5.13 -23.74
CA THR A 179 -1.19 -5.64 -23.13
C THR A 179 -0.98 -5.93 -21.65
N TYR A 180 -1.84 -5.37 -20.79
CA TYR A 180 -1.76 -5.51 -19.33
C TYR A 180 -2.70 -6.62 -18.86
N VAL A 181 -2.16 -7.57 -18.08
CA VAL A 181 -2.89 -8.70 -17.50
C VAL A 181 -2.87 -8.55 -15.98
N PRO A 182 -3.95 -8.06 -15.37
CA PRO A 182 -4.02 -7.89 -13.92
C PRO A 182 -4.19 -9.23 -13.21
N TYR A 183 -3.42 -9.43 -12.14
CA TYR A 183 -3.49 -10.60 -11.28
C TYR A 183 -3.88 -10.21 -9.85
N PRO A 184 -4.69 -11.04 -9.16
CA PRO A 184 -5.10 -10.79 -7.78
C PRO A 184 -3.92 -10.90 -6.80
N SER A 185 -2.84 -11.57 -7.18
CA SER A 185 -1.59 -11.64 -6.41
C SER A 185 -0.37 -11.78 -7.32
N THR A 186 0.77 -11.28 -6.84
CA THR A 186 2.05 -11.41 -7.56
C THR A 186 2.44 -12.88 -7.77
N GLY A 187 2.08 -13.78 -6.84
CA GLY A 187 2.41 -15.21 -6.96
C GLY A 187 1.77 -15.86 -8.19
N LYS A 188 0.51 -15.55 -8.49
CA LYS A 188 -0.17 -16.03 -9.70
C LYS A 188 0.49 -15.49 -10.99
N ALA A 189 0.84 -14.20 -11.00
CA ALA A 189 1.57 -13.61 -12.13
C ALA A 189 2.95 -14.27 -12.35
N VAL A 190 3.65 -14.62 -11.27
CA VAL A 190 4.93 -15.35 -11.34
C VAL A 190 4.74 -16.73 -11.96
N ALA A 191 3.71 -17.48 -11.56
CA ALA A 191 3.43 -18.80 -12.11
C ALA A 191 3.19 -18.73 -13.64
N ASP A 192 2.37 -17.80 -14.10
CA ASP A 192 2.07 -17.60 -15.52
C ASP A 192 3.28 -17.07 -16.31
N PHE A 193 4.12 -16.24 -15.71
CA PHE A 193 5.38 -15.83 -16.29
C PHE A 193 6.32 -17.03 -16.49
N LEU A 194 6.48 -17.87 -15.48
CA LEU A 194 7.29 -19.08 -15.57
C LEU A 194 6.72 -20.08 -16.57
N GLY A 195 5.40 -20.23 -16.63
CA GLY A 195 4.69 -21.05 -17.61
C GLY A 195 4.76 -20.52 -19.05
N GLY A 196 5.08 -19.23 -19.25
CA GLY A 196 5.15 -18.61 -20.59
C GLY A 196 3.82 -18.07 -21.09
N HIS A 197 2.81 -18.00 -20.23
CA HIS A 197 1.49 -17.44 -20.56
C HIS A 197 1.52 -15.91 -20.66
N ILE A 198 2.50 -15.25 -20.06
CA ILE A 198 2.79 -13.82 -20.21
C ILE A 198 4.26 -13.61 -20.58
N ASN A 199 4.54 -12.56 -21.36
CA ASN A 199 5.88 -12.25 -21.86
C ASN A 199 6.76 -11.57 -20.82
N LEU A 200 6.15 -10.69 -20.02
CA LEU A 200 6.80 -9.81 -19.05
C LEU A 200 6.12 -9.94 -17.69
N LEU A 201 6.92 -9.84 -16.64
CA LEU A 201 6.45 -9.82 -15.25
C LEU A 201 6.74 -8.46 -14.63
N SER A 202 5.72 -7.82 -14.06
CA SER A 202 5.87 -6.66 -13.18
C SER A 202 5.74 -7.11 -11.72
N ALA A 203 6.84 -7.04 -10.97
CA ALA A 203 6.87 -7.44 -9.57
C ALA A 203 7.82 -6.57 -8.75
N THR A 204 7.78 -6.71 -7.42
CA THR A 204 8.72 -5.99 -6.54
C THR A 204 10.12 -6.60 -6.65
N ALA A 205 11.14 -5.82 -6.33
CA ALA A 205 12.54 -6.28 -6.28
C ALA A 205 12.72 -7.54 -5.40
N SER A 206 11.95 -7.64 -4.30
CA SER A 206 11.98 -8.81 -3.41
C SER A 206 11.48 -10.10 -4.08
N THR A 207 10.51 -10.00 -4.98
CA THR A 207 10.04 -11.13 -5.79
C THR A 207 11.03 -11.47 -6.89
N ILE A 208 11.45 -10.47 -7.67
CA ILE A 208 12.35 -10.68 -8.83
C ILE A 208 13.70 -11.25 -8.42
N LYS A 209 14.22 -10.85 -7.25
CA LYS A 209 15.47 -11.42 -6.71
C LYS A 209 15.50 -12.96 -6.63
N GLY A 210 14.33 -13.58 -6.49
CA GLY A 210 14.20 -15.05 -6.48
C GLY A 210 14.07 -15.68 -7.87
N LEU A 211 14.03 -14.87 -8.94
CA LEU A 211 13.85 -15.33 -10.32
C LEU A 211 15.09 -15.08 -11.19
N VAL A 212 15.90 -14.09 -10.84
CA VAL A 212 17.05 -13.70 -11.64
C VAL A 212 18.37 -14.18 -11.01
N PRO A 213 19.37 -14.53 -11.81
CA PRO A 213 19.38 -14.48 -13.28
C PRO A 213 18.78 -15.73 -13.98
N GLU A 214 18.49 -16.82 -13.25
CA GLU A 214 18.20 -18.14 -13.84
C GLU A 214 16.91 -18.17 -14.66
N LYS A 215 15.84 -17.47 -14.21
CA LYS A 215 14.50 -17.52 -14.79
C LYS A 215 14.12 -16.30 -15.62
N GLY A 216 14.95 -15.24 -15.56
CA GLY A 216 14.66 -14.01 -16.28
C GLY A 216 15.73 -12.93 -16.13
N THR A 217 15.60 -11.88 -16.93
CA THR A 217 16.45 -10.69 -16.94
C THR A 217 15.60 -9.47 -16.62
N VAL A 218 16.11 -8.58 -15.76
CA VAL A 218 15.42 -7.32 -15.46
C VAL A 218 15.62 -6.35 -16.62
N VAL A 219 14.50 -5.85 -17.14
CA VAL A 219 14.47 -4.91 -18.26
C VAL A 219 14.63 -3.47 -17.75
N VAL A 220 13.85 -3.09 -16.72
CA VAL A 220 13.85 -1.73 -16.17
C VAL A 220 13.27 -1.69 -14.76
N ASN A 221 13.78 -0.78 -13.94
CA ASN A 221 13.13 -0.31 -12.72
C ASN A 221 12.23 0.89 -13.10
N THR A 222 10.93 0.74 -12.99
CA THR A 222 9.96 1.75 -13.46
C THR A 222 9.84 2.99 -12.57
N SER A 223 10.71 3.15 -11.58
CA SER A 223 10.78 4.34 -10.74
C SER A 223 11.96 5.23 -11.13
N ASP A 224 11.92 6.47 -10.69
CA ASP A 224 13.02 7.43 -10.74
C ASP A 224 14.10 7.19 -9.67
N LEU A 225 13.76 6.43 -8.62
CA LEU A 225 14.67 6.14 -7.53
C LEU A 225 15.48 4.86 -7.78
N PRO A 226 16.82 4.91 -7.70
CA PRO A 226 17.65 3.74 -7.85
C PRO A 226 17.40 2.72 -6.75
N LEU A 227 17.68 1.46 -7.04
CA LEU A 227 17.74 0.40 -6.03
C LEU A 227 19.00 0.57 -5.18
N SER A 228 18.97 0.09 -3.93
CA SER A 228 20.22 0.02 -3.15
C SER A 228 21.29 -0.77 -3.89
N LYS A 229 22.55 -0.40 -3.72
CA LYS A 229 23.71 -1.05 -4.39
C LYS A 229 23.66 -2.57 -4.32
N LYS A 230 23.25 -3.12 -3.17
CA LYS A 230 23.14 -4.57 -2.94
C LYS A 230 22.04 -5.22 -3.75
N ILE A 231 20.87 -4.60 -3.84
CA ILE A 231 19.73 -5.10 -4.62
C ILE A 231 20.02 -4.93 -6.11
N ALA A 232 20.51 -3.76 -6.52
CA ALA A 232 20.89 -3.49 -7.90
C ALA A 232 21.90 -4.51 -8.44
N LYS A 233 22.96 -4.85 -7.66
CA LYS A 233 23.92 -5.87 -8.03
C LYS A 233 23.26 -7.23 -8.31
N LYS A 234 22.28 -7.64 -7.48
CA LYS A 234 21.56 -8.91 -7.64
C LYS A 234 20.60 -8.92 -8.84
N LEU A 235 20.11 -7.76 -9.23
CA LEU A 235 19.16 -7.59 -10.34
C LEU A 235 19.84 -7.19 -11.66
N GLY A 236 21.17 -7.23 -11.75
CA GLY A 236 21.91 -6.88 -12.96
C GLY A 236 22.02 -5.38 -13.24
N LYS A 237 21.85 -4.54 -12.21
CA LYS A 237 21.91 -3.06 -12.30
C LYS A 237 20.98 -2.48 -13.39
N PRO A 238 19.69 -2.80 -13.38
CA PRO A 238 18.78 -2.34 -14.42
C PRO A 238 18.70 -0.81 -14.42
N PRO A 239 18.47 -0.18 -15.60
CA PRO A 239 18.21 1.25 -15.68
C PRO A 239 16.94 1.60 -14.90
N THR A 240 16.89 2.83 -14.36
CA THR A 240 15.66 3.43 -13.83
C THR A 240 14.88 4.09 -14.96
N ALA A 241 13.62 4.47 -14.71
CA ALA A 241 12.87 5.30 -15.65
C ALA A 241 13.61 6.62 -15.92
N ALA A 242 14.21 7.23 -14.88
CA ALA A 242 14.99 8.47 -15.02
C ALA A 242 16.25 8.29 -15.87
N ASP A 243 16.97 7.16 -15.75
CA ASP A 243 18.12 6.86 -16.61
C ASP A 243 17.74 6.75 -18.09
N LEU A 244 16.48 6.49 -18.38
CA LEU A 244 15.90 6.40 -19.72
C LEU A 244 15.26 7.71 -20.21
N GLY A 245 15.33 8.78 -19.42
CA GLY A 245 14.73 10.09 -19.71
C GLY A 245 13.23 10.19 -19.43
N TYR A 246 12.66 9.28 -18.64
CA TYR A 246 11.24 9.26 -18.29
C TYR A 246 11.02 9.51 -16.80
N ASN A 247 9.83 10.01 -16.45
CA ASN A 247 9.41 10.09 -15.06
C ASN A 247 9.01 8.69 -14.53
N GLY A 248 9.50 8.34 -13.36
CA GLY A 248 9.21 7.09 -12.71
C GLY A 248 8.18 7.23 -11.58
N ILE A 249 7.58 6.10 -11.17
CA ILE A 249 6.68 6.04 -10.03
C ILE A 249 7.26 5.13 -8.94
N SER A 250 7.36 5.69 -7.73
CA SER A 250 7.64 4.95 -6.50
C SER A 250 6.37 4.74 -5.71
N PHE A 251 6.21 3.56 -5.13
CA PHE A 251 5.02 3.22 -4.35
C PHE A 251 5.37 3.16 -2.85
N PRO A 252 5.00 4.19 -2.06
CA PRO A 252 5.20 4.13 -0.62
C PRO A 252 4.31 3.09 0.02
N ARG A 253 4.84 2.39 1.04
CA ARG A 253 4.04 1.69 2.04
C ARG A 253 3.83 2.60 3.22
N TRP A 254 2.61 2.74 3.63
CA TRP A 254 2.25 3.57 4.78
C TRP A 254 1.31 2.82 5.71
N VAL A 255 1.22 3.31 6.93
CA VAL A 255 0.18 2.93 7.89
C VAL A 255 -0.71 4.12 8.11
N GLY A 256 -2.01 3.85 8.12
CA GLY A 256 -3.04 4.83 8.40
C GLY A 256 -4.02 4.34 9.46
N VAL A 257 -4.79 5.29 9.96
CA VAL A 257 -5.89 5.10 10.92
C VAL A 257 -7.12 5.88 10.46
N HIS A 258 -8.22 5.72 11.18
CA HIS A 258 -9.42 6.52 10.95
C HIS A 258 -9.08 8.03 10.97
N PRO A 259 -9.67 8.87 10.10
CA PRO A 259 -9.33 10.31 10.03
C PRO A 259 -9.55 11.04 11.36
N ASP A 260 -10.56 10.65 12.12
CA ASP A 260 -10.91 11.27 13.40
C ASP A 260 -10.13 10.70 14.59
N THR A 261 -9.16 9.80 14.38
CA THR A 261 -8.29 9.32 15.47
C THR A 261 -7.57 10.52 16.10
N PRO A 262 -7.63 10.67 17.45
CA PRO A 262 -6.96 11.76 18.15
C PRO A 262 -5.48 11.86 17.77
N ASP A 263 -4.99 13.08 17.61
CA ASP A 263 -3.61 13.33 17.17
C ASP A 263 -2.57 12.75 18.13
N ALA A 264 -2.84 12.81 19.44
CA ALA A 264 -1.96 12.21 20.45
C ALA A 264 -1.80 10.69 20.27
N ILE A 265 -2.89 9.97 19.94
CA ILE A 265 -2.87 8.53 19.65
C ILE A 265 -2.14 8.27 18.33
N ALA A 266 -2.42 9.05 17.29
CA ALA A 266 -1.75 8.92 16.00
C ALA A 266 -0.24 9.17 16.09
N ASP A 267 0.20 10.14 16.91
CA ASP A 267 1.62 10.40 17.18
C ASP A 267 2.27 9.27 17.99
N ALA A 268 1.57 8.72 19.01
CA ALA A 268 2.05 7.58 19.76
C ALA A 268 2.26 6.34 18.86
N ILE A 269 1.32 6.06 17.96
CA ILE A 269 1.45 4.99 16.95
C ILE A 269 2.68 5.23 16.07
N SER A 270 2.84 6.45 15.56
CA SER A 270 3.99 6.83 14.72
C SER A 270 5.31 6.55 15.42
N VAL A 271 5.47 7.03 16.65
CA VAL A 271 6.70 6.85 17.44
C VAL A 271 6.99 5.35 17.68
N LYS A 272 5.96 4.58 18.08
CA LYS A 272 6.10 3.13 18.33
C LYS A 272 6.47 2.38 17.04
N LEU A 273 5.87 2.69 15.89
CA LEU A 273 6.25 2.15 14.58
C LEU A 273 7.71 2.48 14.23
N GLY A 274 8.15 3.70 14.50
CA GLY A 274 9.54 4.10 14.29
C GLY A 274 10.54 3.29 15.13
N LYS A 275 10.21 3.00 16.40
CA LYS A 275 11.02 2.13 17.27
C LYS A 275 11.02 0.68 16.75
N LEU A 276 9.86 0.14 16.40
CA LEU A 276 9.69 -1.21 15.87
C LEU A 276 10.52 -1.43 14.60
N LEU A 277 10.48 -0.49 13.66
CA LEU A 277 11.27 -0.55 12.42
C LEU A 277 12.79 -0.47 12.64
N LYS A 278 13.25 0.09 13.77
CA LYS A 278 14.66 0.12 14.15
C LYS A 278 15.16 -1.18 14.79
N ALA A 279 14.24 -2.06 15.23
CA ALA A 279 14.59 -3.33 15.87
C ALA A 279 15.45 -4.21 14.95
N LYS A 280 16.50 -4.82 15.52
CA LYS A 280 17.46 -5.67 14.78
C LYS A 280 16.75 -6.87 14.11
N SER A 281 15.79 -7.50 14.80
CA SER A 281 14.97 -8.61 14.29
C SER A 281 14.20 -8.20 13.04
N VAL A 282 13.44 -7.10 13.12
CA VAL A 282 12.63 -6.56 12.02
C VAL A 282 13.51 -6.20 10.82
N LYS A 283 14.58 -5.42 11.04
CA LYS A 283 15.55 -5.08 9.97
C LYS A 283 16.14 -6.31 9.31
N LYS A 284 16.51 -7.34 10.08
CA LYS A 284 17.07 -8.59 9.56
C LYS A 284 16.06 -9.32 8.67
N MET A 285 14.81 -9.42 9.10
CA MET A 285 13.74 -10.08 8.33
C MET A 285 13.41 -9.32 7.04
N LEU A 286 13.20 -8.01 7.12
CA LEU A 286 12.93 -7.17 5.95
C LEU A 286 14.09 -7.21 4.94
N LYS A 287 15.34 -7.18 5.42
CA LYS A 287 16.52 -7.33 4.56
C LYS A 287 16.59 -8.71 3.88
N LYS A 288 16.21 -9.80 4.58
CA LYS A 288 16.08 -11.13 3.94
C LYS A 288 15.04 -11.13 2.82
N MET A 289 13.94 -10.41 3.01
CA MET A 289 12.90 -10.24 1.99
C MET A 289 13.34 -9.35 0.81
N GLY A 290 14.47 -8.65 0.91
CA GLY A 290 14.92 -7.67 -0.11
C GLY A 290 14.18 -6.33 -0.01
N GLU A 291 13.59 -6.04 1.13
CA GLU A 291 12.86 -4.82 1.38
C GLU A 291 13.77 -3.77 2.04
N GLU A 292 13.51 -2.50 1.70
CA GLU A 292 14.20 -1.35 2.29
C GLU A 292 13.27 -0.63 3.26
N VAL A 293 13.77 -0.30 4.44
CA VAL A 293 13.03 0.47 5.45
C VAL A 293 13.31 1.95 5.23
N ILE A 294 12.25 2.73 5.02
CA ILE A 294 12.30 4.19 4.92
C ILE A 294 11.23 4.74 5.86
N TYR A 295 11.60 4.89 7.13
CA TYR A 295 10.67 5.44 8.11
C TYR A 295 10.54 6.96 7.95
N VAL A 296 9.29 7.42 7.75
CA VAL A 296 8.93 8.84 7.78
C VAL A 296 7.84 9.03 8.84
N PRO A 297 8.07 9.90 9.86
CA PRO A 297 7.11 10.13 10.93
C PRO A 297 5.86 10.88 10.46
N ARG A 298 4.77 10.78 11.24
CA ARG A 298 3.40 11.19 10.92
C ARG A 298 3.28 12.50 10.15
N LYS A 299 3.72 13.63 10.72
CA LYS A 299 3.55 14.96 10.10
C LYS A 299 4.15 15.02 8.69
N LYS A 300 5.39 14.51 8.52
CA LYS A 300 6.05 14.45 7.21
C LYS A 300 5.40 13.40 6.29
N ALA A 301 4.94 12.27 6.84
CA ALA A 301 4.27 11.22 6.07
C ALA A 301 2.91 11.71 5.54
N GLN A 302 2.12 12.43 6.35
CA GLN A 302 0.84 13.01 5.91
C GLN A 302 1.04 14.05 4.80
N ALA A 303 2.03 14.93 4.93
CA ALA A 303 2.35 15.90 3.88
C ALA A 303 2.76 15.23 2.56
N LYS A 304 3.63 14.20 2.62
CA LYS A 304 4.02 13.40 1.44
C LYS A 304 2.83 12.66 0.83
N TYR A 305 1.92 12.15 1.66
CA TYR A 305 0.70 11.49 1.18
C TYR A 305 -0.19 12.46 0.43
N ASN A 306 -0.44 13.64 1.00
CA ASN A 306 -1.28 14.66 0.36
C ASN A 306 -0.69 15.12 -0.98
N GLN A 307 0.64 15.29 -1.06
CA GLN A 307 1.31 15.62 -2.32
C GLN A 307 1.17 14.49 -3.34
N MET A 308 1.40 13.23 -2.94
CA MET A 308 1.23 12.07 -3.81
C MET A 308 -0.20 11.97 -4.37
N VAL A 309 -1.23 12.25 -3.56
CA VAL A 309 -2.63 12.27 -4.04
C VAL A 309 -2.81 13.33 -5.12
N LYS A 310 -2.30 14.55 -4.93
CA LYS A 310 -2.37 15.63 -5.93
C LYS A 310 -1.64 15.27 -7.23
N ASP A 311 -0.46 14.66 -7.10
CA ASP A 311 0.33 14.22 -8.27
C ASP A 311 -0.42 13.14 -9.05
N MET A 312 -1.08 12.21 -8.35
CA MET A 312 -1.89 11.18 -8.97
C MET A 312 -3.17 11.74 -9.60
N GLU A 313 -3.83 12.72 -8.97
CA GLU A 313 -4.98 13.43 -9.56
C GLU A 313 -4.59 14.10 -10.89
N SER A 314 -3.43 14.77 -10.89
CA SER A 314 -2.88 15.41 -12.09
C SER A 314 -2.55 14.37 -13.18
N ALA A 315 -1.91 13.26 -12.81
CA ALA A 315 -1.60 12.18 -13.74
C ALA A 315 -2.86 11.53 -14.33
N VAL A 316 -3.91 11.30 -13.53
CA VAL A 316 -5.19 10.73 -14.00
C VAL A 316 -5.88 11.68 -14.97
N LYS A 317 -5.83 13.01 -14.77
CA LYS A 317 -6.36 13.99 -15.73
C LYS A 317 -5.66 13.92 -17.10
N LEU A 318 -4.37 13.64 -17.13
CA LEU A 318 -3.62 13.43 -18.37
C LEU A 318 -3.92 12.10 -19.06
N LEU A 319 -4.52 11.12 -18.34
CA LEU A 319 -4.85 9.80 -18.85
C LEU A 319 -6.28 9.72 -19.43
N LYS A 320 -7.14 10.67 -19.08
CA LYS A 320 -8.49 10.85 -19.64
C LYS A 320 -8.46 11.69 -20.90
#